data_e3e0497ad70bf997a1ff62e73f1863f3
#
_entry.id   e3e0497ad70bf997a1ff62e73f1863f3
#
_cell.length_a   1.000
_cell.length_b   1.000
_cell.length_c   1.000
_cell.angle_alpha   90.00
_cell.angle_beta   90.00
_cell.angle_gamma   90.00
#
_symmetry.space_group_name_H-M   'P 1'
#
loop_
_entity.id
_entity.type
_entity.pdbx_description
1 polymer ?
#
loop_
_entity_poly.entity_id
_entity_poly.type
_entity_poly.pdbx_seq_one_letter_code
_entity_poly.pdbx_strand_id
1 'polypeptide(L)'
;MDFGLHLGVRGPAAQPDSLRIIAEEAELLGFTHLGISDHIVIANKVNSPYPYTKTGKWFAEDNGECLEQLTTLSFIAAATSNIRLLTSVMVLPHRPPILTAKMLNTIDVLSKGRLTVGLGVGWMEEEIALLNGPDFKKRGAAANEYIEAFKILWTDDTPIYNGNHVSFSNMKFFPKPTQAPHPPLWVGGEARLARERAGRLGDGWYPVGNNPNALFDTPERYANGLRNVHESAIASDRNPANIACGIYIIWYNLGQTEHDSLGKRRSFTGSAQDILGDIAAYEKIGLQHLVIGGESDNLEACLQRMRVFNKEIMHYV
;
A
#
# COMPACT_ATOMS: atom_id res chain seq x y z
N MET A 1 -12.83 -11.42 6.26
CA MET A 1 -11.51 -10.84 5.90
C MET A 1 -11.43 -10.57 4.41
N ASP A 2 -10.96 -9.41 3.99
CA ASP A 2 -10.63 -9.13 2.60
C ASP A 2 -9.19 -9.49 2.31
N PHE A 3 -8.93 -10.22 1.22
CA PHE A 3 -7.59 -10.65 0.83
C PHE A 3 -7.09 -9.88 -0.38
N GLY A 4 -5.90 -9.29 -0.26
CA GLY A 4 -5.21 -8.61 -1.35
C GLY A 4 -3.93 -9.33 -1.77
N LEU A 5 -3.55 -9.11 -3.03
CA LEU A 5 -2.28 -9.55 -3.59
C LEU A 5 -1.39 -8.35 -3.86
N HIS A 6 -0.11 -8.40 -3.52
CA HIS A 6 0.88 -7.36 -3.82
C HIS A 6 1.87 -7.84 -4.87
N LEU A 7 2.20 -6.97 -5.84
CA LEU A 7 3.22 -7.19 -6.86
C LEU A 7 4.26 -6.07 -6.85
N GLY A 8 5.53 -6.42 -6.90
CA GLY A 8 6.64 -5.49 -6.98
C GLY A 8 6.92 -4.96 -8.39
N VAL A 9 6.14 -5.40 -9.40
CA VAL A 9 6.23 -5.01 -10.83
C VAL A 9 7.62 -5.12 -11.43
N ARG A 10 8.29 -6.21 -11.10
CA ARG A 10 9.60 -6.63 -11.61
C ARG A 10 9.56 -8.12 -11.96
N GLY A 11 10.55 -8.60 -12.69
CA GLY A 11 10.60 -9.99 -13.16
C GLY A 11 9.33 -10.36 -13.96
N PRO A 12 8.63 -11.48 -13.65
CA PRO A 12 7.42 -11.87 -14.37
C PRO A 12 6.33 -10.81 -14.33
N ALA A 13 6.16 -10.10 -13.21
CA ALA A 13 5.16 -9.05 -13.05
C ALA A 13 5.50 -7.74 -13.83
N ALA A 14 6.69 -7.62 -14.41
CA ALA A 14 7.05 -6.53 -15.31
C ALA A 14 6.81 -6.87 -16.79
N GLN A 15 6.44 -8.10 -17.11
CA GLN A 15 6.13 -8.53 -18.48
C GLN A 15 4.64 -8.33 -18.76
N PRO A 16 4.24 -7.66 -19.87
CA PRO A 16 2.85 -7.24 -20.10
C PRO A 16 1.84 -8.40 -20.06
N ASP A 17 2.16 -9.50 -20.76
CA ASP A 17 1.27 -10.67 -20.81
C ASP A 17 1.18 -11.38 -19.47
N SER A 18 2.30 -11.51 -18.76
CA SER A 18 2.31 -12.12 -17.41
C SER A 18 1.55 -11.27 -16.41
N LEU A 19 1.75 -9.95 -16.42
CA LEU A 19 1.04 -9.02 -15.56
C LEU A 19 -0.47 -9.10 -15.77
N ARG A 20 -0.92 -9.14 -17.03
CA ARG A 20 -2.32 -9.30 -17.37
C ARG A 20 -2.89 -10.62 -16.84
N ILE A 21 -2.19 -11.74 -17.10
CA ILE A 21 -2.61 -13.06 -16.61
C ILE A 21 -2.70 -13.11 -15.08
N ILE A 22 -1.71 -12.55 -14.38
CA ILE A 22 -1.72 -12.49 -12.91
C ILE A 22 -2.92 -11.66 -12.41
N ALA A 23 -3.20 -10.53 -13.04
CA ALA A 23 -4.32 -9.67 -12.63
C ALA A 23 -5.68 -10.32 -12.85
N GLU A 24 -5.89 -10.96 -14.02
CA GLU A 24 -7.10 -11.70 -14.37
C GLU A 24 -7.30 -12.92 -13.43
N GLU A 25 -6.24 -13.66 -13.14
CA GLU A 25 -6.28 -14.80 -12.22
C GLU A 25 -6.56 -14.36 -10.77
N ALA A 26 -5.97 -13.25 -10.31
CA ALA A 26 -6.26 -12.70 -8.99
C ALA A 26 -7.74 -12.34 -8.83
N GLU A 27 -8.32 -11.71 -9.87
CA GLU A 27 -9.75 -11.39 -9.90
C GLU A 27 -10.60 -12.67 -9.89
N LEU A 28 -10.26 -13.66 -10.72
CA LEU A 28 -10.98 -14.95 -10.81
C LEU A 28 -10.95 -15.72 -9.49
N LEU A 29 -9.84 -15.71 -8.78
CA LEU A 29 -9.67 -16.35 -7.48
C LEU A 29 -10.35 -15.59 -6.33
N GLY A 30 -10.89 -14.38 -6.56
CA GLY A 30 -11.63 -13.62 -5.57
C GLY A 30 -10.75 -12.77 -4.66
N PHE A 31 -9.51 -12.45 -5.04
CA PHE A 31 -8.76 -11.40 -4.35
C PHE A 31 -9.49 -10.06 -4.48
N THR A 32 -9.62 -9.34 -3.37
CA THR A 32 -10.34 -8.06 -3.33
C THR A 32 -9.49 -6.89 -3.81
N HIS A 33 -8.18 -6.95 -3.63
CA HIS A 33 -7.23 -5.89 -3.99
C HIS A 33 -6.02 -6.45 -4.72
N LEU A 34 -5.58 -5.74 -5.76
CA LEU A 34 -4.27 -5.94 -6.39
C LEU A 34 -3.40 -4.70 -6.13
N GLY A 35 -2.38 -4.88 -5.31
CA GLY A 35 -1.47 -3.83 -4.88
C GLY A 35 -0.20 -3.80 -5.73
N ILE A 36 0.24 -2.61 -6.13
CA ILE A 36 1.45 -2.37 -6.92
C ILE A 36 2.42 -1.50 -6.13
N SER A 37 3.71 -1.90 -6.05
CA SER A 37 4.77 -1.12 -5.43
C SER A 37 5.12 0.14 -6.25
N ASP A 38 5.83 1.08 -5.60
CA ASP A 38 6.20 2.36 -6.22
C ASP A 38 7.70 2.61 -6.14
N HIS A 39 8.37 2.45 -7.26
CA HIS A 39 9.68 3.01 -7.54
C HIS A 39 9.66 3.56 -8.97
N ILE A 40 10.34 4.69 -9.21
CA ILE A 40 10.41 5.35 -10.52
C ILE A 40 11.81 5.21 -11.10
N VAL A 41 12.82 5.49 -10.28
CA VAL A 41 14.23 5.36 -10.64
C VAL A 41 15.02 4.84 -9.45
N ILE A 42 15.97 3.97 -9.71
CA ILE A 42 16.87 3.45 -8.67
C ILE A 42 18.24 4.07 -8.85
N ALA A 43 18.77 4.68 -7.80
CA ALA A 43 20.12 5.24 -7.83
C ALA A 43 21.17 4.13 -7.97
N ASN A 44 22.24 4.36 -8.73
CA ASN A 44 23.33 3.41 -8.86
C ASN A 44 24.00 3.05 -7.52
N LYS A 45 23.90 3.95 -6.56
CA LYS A 45 24.37 3.73 -5.19
C LYS A 45 23.29 4.18 -4.22
N VAL A 46 22.75 3.23 -3.47
CA VAL A 46 21.77 3.47 -2.42
C VAL A 46 22.48 3.38 -1.06
N ASN A 47 22.50 4.50 -0.31
CA ASN A 47 23.04 4.55 1.05
C ASN A 47 21.91 4.52 2.09
N SER A 48 20.69 4.89 1.68
CA SER A 48 19.51 4.87 2.53
C SER A 48 19.22 3.45 3.00
N PRO A 49 19.09 3.18 4.31
CA PRO A 49 18.80 1.84 4.80
C PRO A 49 17.37 1.42 4.46
N TYR A 50 17.21 0.23 3.90
CA TYR A 50 15.90 -0.35 3.65
C TYR A 50 15.19 -0.69 4.97
N PRO A 51 13.99 -0.17 5.24
CA PRO A 51 13.37 -0.24 6.56
C PRO A 51 12.84 -1.62 6.96
N TYR A 52 12.73 -2.58 6.02
CA TYR A 52 12.08 -3.87 6.27
C TYR A 52 13.04 -5.05 6.38
N THR A 53 14.35 -4.78 6.47
CA THR A 53 15.37 -5.82 6.74
C THR A 53 16.27 -5.38 7.88
N LYS A 54 16.74 -6.36 8.68
CA LYS A 54 17.71 -6.09 9.77
C LYS A 54 19.05 -5.56 9.26
N THR A 55 19.43 -5.92 8.04
CA THR A 55 20.69 -5.50 7.42
C THR A 55 20.63 -4.11 6.78
N GLY A 56 19.43 -3.56 6.62
CA GLY A 56 19.20 -2.32 5.85
C GLY A 56 19.42 -2.47 4.35
N LYS A 57 19.71 -3.67 3.84
CA LYS A 57 19.86 -3.93 2.41
C LYS A 57 18.51 -4.20 1.76
N TRP A 58 18.29 -3.57 0.61
CA TRP A 58 17.12 -3.84 -0.21
C TRP A 58 17.40 -5.00 -1.16
N PHE A 59 16.50 -5.97 -1.22
CA PHE A 59 16.65 -7.19 -2.02
C PHE A 59 16.55 -6.96 -3.53
N ALA A 60 16.10 -5.79 -3.97
CA ALA A 60 15.83 -5.47 -5.36
C ALA A 60 16.71 -4.32 -5.89
N GLU A 61 17.91 -4.14 -5.33
CA GLU A 61 18.86 -3.10 -5.69
C GLU A 61 19.56 -3.39 -7.04
N ASP A 62 19.62 -4.66 -7.47
CA ASP A 62 20.58 -5.13 -8.46
C ASP A 62 20.43 -4.53 -9.87
N ASN A 63 19.22 -4.44 -10.42
CA ASN A 63 18.99 -4.00 -11.80
C ASN A 63 18.10 -2.76 -11.95
N GLY A 64 17.47 -2.32 -10.87
CA GLY A 64 16.56 -1.16 -10.87
C GLY A 64 15.29 -1.37 -11.69
N GLU A 65 14.96 -2.60 -12.06
CA GLU A 65 13.77 -2.90 -12.85
C GLU A 65 12.50 -2.64 -12.02
N CYS A 66 11.67 -1.72 -12.47
CA CYS A 66 10.31 -1.53 -11.97
C CYS A 66 9.47 -0.78 -13.01
N LEU A 67 8.24 -1.20 -13.19
CA LEU A 67 7.26 -0.44 -13.98
C LEU A 67 6.72 0.72 -13.13
N GLU A 68 6.42 1.86 -13.77
CA GLU A 68 5.83 3.00 -13.08
C GLU A 68 4.42 2.66 -12.58
N GLN A 69 4.17 2.90 -11.30
CA GLN A 69 3.01 2.41 -10.56
C GLN A 69 1.67 2.80 -11.15
N LEU A 70 1.46 4.10 -11.45
CA LEU A 70 0.16 4.62 -11.88
C LEU A 70 -0.17 4.21 -13.32
N THR A 71 0.84 4.14 -14.18
CA THR A 71 0.71 3.61 -15.54
C THR A 71 0.36 2.12 -15.50
N THR A 72 1.02 1.36 -14.64
CA THR A 72 0.75 -0.07 -14.43
C THR A 72 -0.68 -0.30 -13.93
N LEU A 73 -1.15 0.47 -12.95
CA LEU A 73 -2.53 0.39 -12.47
C LEU A 73 -3.56 0.72 -13.55
N SER A 74 -3.24 1.66 -14.44
CA SER A 74 -4.11 1.96 -15.61
C SER A 74 -4.22 0.78 -16.57
N PHE A 75 -3.11 0.08 -16.81
CA PHE A 75 -3.09 -1.15 -17.63
C PHE A 75 -3.94 -2.26 -16.97
N ILE A 76 -3.78 -2.48 -15.66
CA ILE A 76 -4.55 -3.49 -14.90
C ILE A 76 -6.03 -3.09 -14.86
N ALA A 77 -6.35 -1.80 -14.76
CA ALA A 77 -7.74 -1.32 -14.80
C ALA A 77 -8.49 -1.73 -16.07
N ALA A 78 -7.78 -1.74 -17.21
CA ALA A 78 -8.35 -2.16 -18.50
C ALA A 78 -8.47 -3.69 -18.64
N ALA A 79 -7.62 -4.45 -17.95
CA ALA A 79 -7.60 -5.92 -18.00
C ALA A 79 -8.58 -6.59 -17.01
N THR A 80 -9.09 -5.85 -16.02
CA THR A 80 -9.93 -6.38 -14.93
C THR A 80 -11.24 -5.61 -14.80
N SER A 81 -12.23 -6.18 -14.08
CA SER A 81 -13.57 -5.58 -13.96
C SER A 81 -14.01 -5.33 -12.52
N ASN A 82 -13.56 -6.13 -11.55
CA ASN A 82 -14.07 -6.14 -10.18
C ASN A 82 -12.98 -5.89 -9.13
N ILE A 83 -11.78 -6.46 -9.29
CA ILE A 83 -10.70 -6.33 -8.34
C ILE A 83 -10.33 -4.85 -8.12
N ARG A 84 -10.17 -4.45 -6.88
CA ARG A 84 -9.73 -3.08 -6.55
C ARG A 84 -8.25 -2.91 -6.82
N LEU A 85 -7.90 -1.73 -7.27
CA LEU A 85 -6.53 -1.31 -7.59
C LEU A 85 -5.94 -0.59 -6.39
N LEU A 86 -4.82 -1.07 -5.86
CA LEU A 86 -4.20 -0.50 -4.68
C LEU A 86 -2.79 0.02 -5.01
N THR A 87 -2.53 1.30 -4.78
CA THR A 87 -1.15 1.76 -4.69
C THR A 87 -0.54 1.25 -3.38
N SER A 88 0.52 0.41 -3.40
CA SER A 88 0.96 -0.33 -2.21
C SER A 88 2.47 -0.17 -1.91
N VAL A 89 2.92 1.00 -1.48
CA VAL A 89 2.21 2.26 -1.35
C VAL A 89 2.81 3.29 -2.30
N MET A 90 2.02 4.23 -2.79
CA MET A 90 2.53 5.35 -3.56
C MET A 90 3.40 6.25 -2.67
N VAL A 91 4.60 6.55 -3.12
CA VAL A 91 5.52 7.47 -2.44
C VAL A 91 5.16 8.91 -2.85
N LEU A 92 4.43 9.59 -2.00
CA LEU A 92 3.92 10.94 -2.28
C LEU A 92 5.00 11.93 -2.77
N PRO A 93 6.21 11.97 -2.18
CA PRO A 93 7.28 12.86 -2.62
C PRO A 93 7.87 12.59 -4.01
N HIS A 94 7.55 11.49 -4.66
CA HIS A 94 8.13 11.14 -5.98
C HIS A 94 7.55 11.97 -7.14
N ARG A 95 6.36 12.56 -6.97
CA ARG A 95 5.63 13.21 -8.08
C ARG A 95 5.05 14.57 -7.66
N PRO A 96 4.89 15.52 -8.61
CA PRO A 96 4.18 16.77 -8.36
C PRO A 96 2.72 16.52 -7.94
N PRO A 97 2.23 17.10 -6.83
CA PRO A 97 0.96 16.71 -6.22
C PRO A 97 -0.27 16.94 -7.12
N ILE A 98 -0.35 18.05 -7.84
CA ILE A 98 -1.51 18.35 -8.72
C ILE A 98 -1.60 17.32 -9.86
N LEU A 99 -0.46 16.99 -10.48
CA LEU A 99 -0.40 15.97 -11.53
C LEU A 99 -0.78 14.59 -10.98
N THR A 100 -0.25 14.24 -9.81
CA THR A 100 -0.54 12.97 -9.13
C THR A 100 -2.03 12.84 -8.81
N ALA A 101 -2.65 13.88 -8.26
CA ALA A 101 -4.10 13.92 -8.00
C ALA A 101 -4.90 13.69 -9.30
N LYS A 102 -4.44 14.27 -10.43
CA LYS A 102 -5.09 14.08 -11.74
C LYS A 102 -4.94 12.63 -12.25
N MET A 103 -3.76 12.04 -12.12
CA MET A 103 -3.52 10.66 -12.55
C MET A 103 -4.35 9.67 -11.73
N LEU A 104 -4.36 9.80 -10.41
CA LEU A 104 -5.17 8.97 -9.50
C LEU A 104 -6.67 9.09 -9.81
N ASN A 105 -7.16 10.33 -9.98
CA ASN A 105 -8.54 10.57 -10.39
C ASN A 105 -8.87 9.91 -11.73
N THR A 106 -7.95 9.98 -12.70
CA THR A 106 -8.13 9.34 -14.01
C THR A 106 -8.24 7.82 -13.87
N ILE A 107 -7.38 7.20 -13.05
CA ILE A 107 -7.46 5.76 -12.76
C ILE A 107 -8.80 5.41 -12.09
N ASP A 108 -9.27 6.23 -11.17
CA ASP A 108 -10.56 6.01 -10.50
C ASP A 108 -11.72 6.03 -11.49
N VAL A 109 -11.76 7.01 -12.39
CA VAL A 109 -12.78 7.10 -13.46
C VAL A 109 -12.69 5.90 -14.42
N LEU A 110 -11.48 5.59 -14.92
CA LEU A 110 -11.29 4.50 -15.88
C LEU A 110 -11.58 3.12 -15.27
N SER A 111 -11.28 2.94 -13.99
CA SER A 111 -11.59 1.71 -13.25
C SER A 111 -13.03 1.66 -12.72
N LYS A 112 -13.85 2.69 -12.96
CA LYS A 112 -15.25 2.78 -12.46
C LYS A 112 -15.32 2.73 -10.93
N GLY A 113 -14.41 3.45 -10.25
CA GLY A 113 -14.43 3.58 -8.79
C GLY A 113 -13.75 2.43 -8.05
N ARG A 114 -12.80 1.72 -8.66
CA ARG A 114 -12.08 0.61 -8.01
C ARG A 114 -10.75 1.02 -7.37
N LEU A 115 -10.34 2.29 -7.42
CA LEU A 115 -9.07 2.73 -6.86
C LEU A 115 -9.13 2.81 -5.33
N THR A 116 -8.09 2.30 -4.67
CA THR A 116 -7.73 2.57 -3.27
C THR A 116 -6.30 3.13 -3.27
N VAL A 117 -6.11 4.28 -2.64
CA VAL A 117 -4.83 4.98 -2.68
C VAL A 117 -4.05 4.72 -1.39
N GLY A 118 -3.16 3.75 -1.42
CA GLY A 118 -2.18 3.53 -0.35
C GLY A 118 -1.03 4.54 -0.47
N LEU A 119 -0.71 5.23 0.62
CA LEU A 119 0.16 6.40 0.66
C LEU A 119 1.36 6.18 1.59
N GLY A 120 2.56 6.49 1.10
CA GLY A 120 3.80 6.48 1.86
C GLY A 120 4.60 7.77 1.70
N VAL A 121 5.64 7.93 2.52
CA VAL A 121 6.55 9.08 2.44
C VAL A 121 7.91 8.75 1.83
N GLY A 122 8.17 7.48 1.54
CA GLY A 122 9.43 7.00 0.99
C GLY A 122 10.55 6.83 2.02
N TRP A 123 11.46 5.92 1.70
CA TRP A 123 12.64 5.59 2.52
C TRP A 123 13.95 5.92 1.81
N MET A 124 13.96 5.93 0.47
CA MET A 124 15.15 6.14 -0.36
C MET A 124 15.32 7.64 -0.65
N GLU A 125 16.26 8.28 0.07
CA GLU A 125 16.56 9.71 -0.09
C GLU A 125 17.07 10.00 -1.49
N GLU A 126 17.88 9.09 -2.04
CA GLU A 126 18.49 9.22 -3.37
C GLU A 126 17.43 9.29 -4.48
N GLU A 127 16.39 8.47 -4.41
CA GLU A 127 15.31 8.48 -5.39
C GLU A 127 14.51 9.79 -5.33
N ILE A 128 14.16 10.24 -4.12
CA ILE A 128 13.44 11.51 -3.92
C ILE A 128 14.28 12.68 -4.48
N ALA A 129 15.59 12.68 -4.26
CA ALA A 129 16.49 13.71 -4.78
C ALA A 129 16.59 13.70 -6.31
N LEU A 130 16.72 12.51 -6.93
CA LEU A 130 16.75 12.35 -8.40
C LEU A 130 15.47 12.84 -9.07
N LEU A 131 14.33 12.70 -8.40
CA LEU A 131 13.02 13.12 -8.88
C LEU A 131 12.71 14.61 -8.59
N ASN A 132 13.67 15.35 -8.04
CA ASN A 132 13.49 16.74 -7.61
C ASN A 132 12.34 16.91 -6.60
N GLY A 133 12.14 15.90 -5.75
CA GLY A 133 11.16 15.94 -4.66
C GLY A 133 11.55 16.92 -3.54
N PRO A 134 10.71 17.07 -2.51
CA PRO A 134 11.02 17.93 -1.36
C PRO A 134 12.24 17.39 -0.59
N ASP A 135 12.86 18.28 0.20
CA ASP A 135 13.89 17.89 1.17
C ASP A 135 13.45 16.63 1.94
N PHE A 136 14.33 15.61 1.96
CA PHE A 136 14.01 14.32 2.56
C PHE A 136 13.54 14.43 4.01
N LYS A 137 14.11 15.37 4.78
CA LYS A 137 13.69 15.61 6.18
C LYS A 137 12.29 16.23 6.28
N LYS A 138 11.81 16.88 5.23
CA LYS A 138 10.50 17.54 5.16
C LYS A 138 9.45 16.67 4.45
N ARG A 139 9.81 15.49 3.91
CA ARG A 139 8.92 14.63 3.12
C ARG A 139 7.61 14.27 3.83
N GLY A 140 7.65 14.14 5.17
CA GLY A 140 6.45 13.85 5.96
C GLY A 140 5.51 15.06 6.06
N ALA A 141 6.04 16.29 6.16
CA ALA A 141 5.24 17.51 6.15
C ALA A 141 4.65 17.75 4.75
N ALA A 142 5.46 17.60 3.71
CA ALA A 142 4.98 17.68 2.32
C ALA A 142 3.86 16.66 2.04
N ALA A 143 4.01 15.42 2.51
CA ALA A 143 2.98 14.39 2.35
C ALA A 143 1.65 14.76 3.04
N ASN A 144 1.68 15.41 4.19
CA ASN A 144 0.45 15.88 4.84
C ASN A 144 -0.30 16.88 3.95
N GLU A 145 0.42 17.90 3.45
CA GLU A 145 -0.16 18.90 2.56
C GLU A 145 -0.66 18.28 1.25
N TYR A 146 0.04 17.28 0.69
CA TYR A 146 -0.38 16.60 -0.53
C TYR A 146 -1.69 15.83 -0.33
N ILE A 147 -1.87 15.16 0.81
CA ILE A 147 -3.13 14.47 1.15
C ILE A 147 -4.29 15.48 1.26
N GLU A 148 -4.08 16.60 1.94
CA GLU A 148 -5.07 17.67 2.07
C GLU A 148 -5.41 18.27 0.70
N ALA A 149 -4.39 18.55 -0.11
CA ALA A 149 -4.55 19.07 -1.47
C ALA A 149 -5.32 18.11 -2.37
N PHE A 150 -5.07 16.79 -2.28
CA PHE A 150 -5.82 15.78 -3.04
C PHE A 150 -7.32 15.82 -2.71
N LYS A 151 -7.66 15.85 -1.42
CA LYS A 151 -9.06 15.93 -0.98
C LYS A 151 -9.74 17.16 -1.58
N ILE A 152 -9.13 18.34 -1.46
CA ILE A 152 -9.67 19.60 -2.01
C ILE A 152 -9.82 19.53 -3.54
N LEU A 153 -8.80 19.03 -4.27
CA LEU A 153 -8.86 18.89 -5.72
C LEU A 153 -10.00 17.95 -6.16
N TRP A 154 -10.27 16.92 -5.42
CA TRP A 154 -11.28 15.91 -5.75
C TRP A 154 -12.71 16.31 -5.35
N THR A 155 -12.88 17.15 -4.32
CA THR A 155 -14.19 17.48 -3.79
C THR A 155 -14.69 18.87 -4.18
N ASP A 156 -13.81 19.87 -4.27
CA ASP A 156 -14.21 21.26 -4.45
C ASP A 156 -14.29 21.64 -5.94
N ASP A 157 -15.37 22.31 -6.34
CA ASP A 157 -15.56 22.79 -7.72
C ASP A 157 -14.59 23.93 -8.07
N THR A 158 -14.22 24.74 -7.08
CA THR A 158 -13.25 25.84 -7.17
C THR A 158 -12.11 25.64 -6.19
N PRO A 159 -11.23 24.65 -6.42
CA PRO A 159 -10.24 24.26 -5.44
C PRO A 159 -9.20 25.36 -5.17
N ILE A 160 -9.02 25.67 -3.90
CA ILE A 160 -8.00 26.61 -3.41
C ILE A 160 -7.25 25.95 -2.26
N TYR A 161 -5.94 25.95 -2.33
CA TYR A 161 -5.06 25.47 -1.25
C TYR A 161 -3.82 26.37 -1.17
N ASN A 162 -3.39 26.68 0.05
CA ASN A 162 -2.21 27.52 0.29
C ASN A 162 -1.35 26.88 1.38
N GLY A 163 -0.42 26.03 0.98
CA GLY A 163 0.54 25.34 1.85
C GLY A 163 1.97 25.78 1.58
N ASN A 164 2.90 25.19 2.32
CA ASN A 164 4.34 25.42 2.16
C ASN A 164 4.96 24.59 1.05
N HIS A 165 4.36 23.46 0.73
CA HIS A 165 4.86 22.47 -0.25
C HIS A 165 4.00 22.41 -1.50
N VAL A 166 2.77 22.90 -1.45
CA VAL A 166 1.86 23.00 -2.59
C VAL A 166 0.90 24.17 -2.39
N SER A 167 0.66 24.90 -3.47
CA SER A 167 -0.33 25.99 -3.48
C SER A 167 -1.01 26.02 -4.86
N PHE A 168 -2.30 26.26 -4.87
CA PHE A 168 -3.07 26.44 -6.11
C PHE A 168 -4.35 27.25 -5.87
N SER A 169 -4.76 27.97 -6.91
CA SER A 169 -6.02 28.71 -6.98
C SER A 169 -6.34 28.98 -8.45
N ASN A 170 -7.52 29.52 -8.72
CA ASN A 170 -7.93 29.94 -10.06
C ASN A 170 -7.77 28.83 -11.13
N MET A 171 -8.18 27.62 -10.80
CA MET A 171 -8.10 26.45 -11.67
C MET A 171 -9.39 25.62 -11.65
N LYS A 172 -9.61 24.85 -12.71
CA LYS A 172 -10.64 23.81 -12.77
C LYS A 172 -9.97 22.44 -12.67
N PHE A 173 -10.56 21.56 -11.87
CA PHE A 173 -10.08 20.19 -11.72
C PHE A 173 -11.23 19.19 -11.94
N PHE A 174 -11.42 18.80 -13.21
CA PHE A 174 -12.45 17.88 -13.67
C PHE A 174 -11.89 16.83 -14.63
N PRO A 175 -12.55 15.63 -14.77
CA PRO A 175 -13.72 15.21 -14.00
C PRO A 175 -13.39 15.07 -12.51
N LYS A 176 -14.42 14.93 -11.66
CA LYS A 176 -14.22 14.48 -10.26
C LYS A 176 -14.08 12.96 -10.22
N PRO A 177 -13.57 12.36 -9.13
CA PRO A 177 -13.55 10.92 -8.96
C PRO A 177 -14.95 10.30 -9.08
N THR A 178 -14.99 9.02 -9.47
CA THR A 178 -16.23 8.22 -9.45
C THR A 178 -16.66 7.92 -8.01
N GLN A 179 -15.69 7.71 -7.13
CA GLN A 179 -15.94 7.45 -5.71
C GLN A 179 -16.21 8.74 -4.96
N ALA A 180 -17.23 8.74 -4.09
CA ALA A 180 -17.60 9.88 -3.26
C ALA A 180 -17.28 9.61 -1.77
N PRO A 181 -16.68 10.57 -1.05
CA PRO A 181 -16.26 11.89 -1.51
C PRO A 181 -15.00 11.87 -2.39
N HIS A 182 -14.19 10.80 -2.31
CA HIS A 182 -12.97 10.55 -3.07
C HIS A 182 -12.53 9.08 -2.91
N PRO A 183 -11.58 8.57 -3.70
CA PRO A 183 -10.98 7.25 -3.49
C PRO A 183 -10.43 7.12 -2.05
N PRO A 184 -10.61 5.97 -1.37
CA PRO A 184 -10.09 5.77 -0.02
C PRO A 184 -8.57 5.98 0.05
N LEU A 185 -8.12 6.72 1.06
CA LEU A 185 -6.71 7.05 1.31
C LEU A 185 -6.17 6.21 2.46
N TRP A 186 -5.41 5.16 2.16
CA TRP A 186 -4.80 4.29 3.16
C TRP A 186 -3.37 4.71 3.44
N VAL A 187 -3.08 5.11 4.66
CA VAL A 187 -1.73 5.56 5.05
C VAL A 187 -0.88 4.38 5.48
N GLY A 188 0.22 4.17 4.78
CA GLY A 188 1.24 3.19 5.11
C GLY A 188 2.25 3.71 6.15
N GLY A 189 3.02 2.77 6.68
CA GLY A 189 4.12 3.03 7.60
C GLY A 189 3.81 2.77 9.07
N GLU A 190 4.88 2.43 9.80
CA GLU A 190 4.87 1.92 11.17
C GLU A 190 5.24 2.98 12.20
N ALA A 191 5.98 4.03 11.79
CA ALA A 191 6.45 5.08 12.68
C ALA A 191 5.28 5.86 13.31
N ARG A 192 5.51 6.44 14.50
CA ARG A 192 4.51 7.24 15.22
C ARG A 192 3.85 8.31 14.32
N LEU A 193 4.65 9.07 13.56
CA LEU A 193 4.13 10.11 12.67
C LEU A 193 3.29 9.55 11.50
N ALA A 194 3.53 8.31 11.07
CA ALA A 194 2.70 7.65 10.04
C ALA A 194 1.35 7.24 10.63
N ARG A 195 1.33 6.70 11.85
CA ARG A 195 0.08 6.36 12.57
C ARG A 195 -0.77 7.60 12.88
N GLU A 196 -0.12 8.69 13.33
CA GLU A 196 -0.79 9.99 13.53
C GLU A 196 -1.40 10.52 12.23
N ARG A 197 -0.66 10.41 11.11
CA ARG A 197 -1.19 10.77 9.78
C ARG A 197 -2.38 9.91 9.38
N ALA A 198 -2.32 8.60 9.61
CA ALA A 198 -3.42 7.69 9.33
C ALA A 198 -4.69 8.09 10.09
N GLY A 199 -4.60 8.34 11.39
CA GLY A 199 -5.71 8.80 12.21
C GLY A 199 -6.25 10.16 11.79
N ARG A 200 -5.36 11.12 11.55
CA ARG A 200 -5.75 12.50 11.24
C ARG A 200 -6.24 12.71 9.81
N LEU A 201 -5.62 12.08 8.82
CA LEU A 201 -5.83 12.39 7.40
C LEU A 201 -6.28 11.19 6.56
N GLY A 202 -5.99 9.94 7.00
CA GLY A 202 -6.27 8.73 6.22
C GLY A 202 -7.69 8.20 6.41
N ASP A 203 -8.14 7.39 5.46
CA ASP A 203 -9.36 6.58 5.56
C ASP A 203 -9.03 5.13 5.90
N GLY A 204 -7.74 4.81 5.99
CA GLY A 204 -7.23 3.52 6.45
C GLY A 204 -5.79 3.61 6.95
N TRP A 205 -5.39 2.63 7.77
CA TRP A 205 -4.02 2.38 8.16
C TRP A 205 -3.54 1.06 7.57
N TYR A 206 -2.42 1.11 6.83
CA TYR A 206 -1.91 0.00 6.02
C TYR A 206 -0.39 -0.15 6.18
N PRO A 207 0.10 -0.66 7.34
CA PRO A 207 1.53 -0.90 7.59
C PRO A 207 2.03 -2.16 6.88
N VAL A 208 3.36 -2.23 6.72
CA VAL A 208 4.10 -3.48 6.47
C VAL A 208 4.59 -3.97 7.84
N GLY A 209 4.01 -4.96 8.43
CA GLY A 209 4.27 -5.35 9.83
C GLY A 209 5.71 -5.78 10.19
N ASN A 210 6.67 -5.67 9.28
CA ASN A 210 8.02 -6.24 9.35
C ASN A 210 9.14 -5.23 9.65
N ASN A 211 8.85 -3.98 9.95
CA ASN A 211 9.88 -3.00 10.27
C ASN A 211 10.55 -3.34 11.61
N PRO A 212 11.89 -3.63 11.68
CA PRO A 212 12.56 -4.02 12.91
C PRO A 212 12.46 -2.98 14.04
N ASN A 213 12.26 -1.71 13.69
CA ASN A 213 12.13 -0.62 14.65
C ASN A 213 10.68 -0.40 15.15
N ALA A 214 9.70 -1.04 14.50
CA ALA A 214 8.29 -0.92 14.83
C ALA A 214 7.51 -2.13 14.26
N LEU A 215 7.68 -3.29 14.89
CA LEU A 215 7.07 -4.55 14.47
C LEU A 215 5.56 -4.57 14.77
N PHE A 216 4.78 -5.03 13.78
CA PHE A 216 3.35 -5.34 13.92
C PHE A 216 3.05 -6.79 13.51
N ASP A 217 3.98 -7.68 13.78
CA ASP A 217 3.99 -9.09 13.42
C ASP A 217 3.27 -10.02 14.42
N THR A 218 2.61 -9.43 15.43
CA THR A 218 1.68 -10.15 16.33
C THR A 218 0.39 -9.36 16.50
N PRO A 219 -0.74 -10.05 16.85
CA PRO A 219 -2.01 -9.37 17.11
C PRO A 219 -1.91 -8.26 18.15
N GLU A 220 -1.17 -8.48 19.24
CA GLU A 220 -1.02 -7.48 20.32
C GLU A 220 -0.25 -6.24 19.85
N ARG A 221 0.82 -6.42 19.06
CA ARG A 221 1.59 -5.31 18.51
C ARG A 221 0.76 -4.51 17.52
N TYR A 222 0.01 -5.19 16.65
CA TYR A 222 -0.88 -4.54 15.71
C TYR A 222 -2.00 -3.75 16.44
N ALA A 223 -2.65 -4.35 17.44
CA ALA A 223 -3.67 -3.69 18.25
C ALA A 223 -3.13 -2.42 18.96
N ASN A 224 -1.88 -2.47 19.46
CA ASN A 224 -1.22 -1.31 20.05
C ASN A 224 -0.98 -0.20 19.01
N GLY A 225 -0.57 -0.55 17.80
CA GLY A 225 -0.43 0.39 16.69
C GLY A 225 -1.76 1.04 16.30
N LEU A 226 -2.80 0.22 16.18
CA LEU A 226 -4.16 0.66 15.84
C LEU A 226 -4.74 1.60 16.90
N ARG A 227 -4.47 1.35 18.18
CA ARG A 227 -4.87 2.26 19.26
C ARG A 227 -4.31 3.67 19.07
N ASN A 228 -3.04 3.81 18.70
CA ASN A 228 -2.46 5.14 18.43
C ASN A 228 -3.10 5.83 17.19
N VAL A 229 -3.50 5.05 16.18
CA VAL A 229 -4.25 5.58 15.04
C VAL A 229 -5.61 6.12 15.50
N HIS A 230 -6.34 5.35 16.30
CA HIS A 230 -7.64 5.72 16.84
C HIS A 230 -7.57 6.95 17.76
N GLU A 231 -6.57 7.00 18.65
CA GLU A 231 -6.32 8.18 19.52
C GLU A 231 -6.09 9.44 18.68
N SER A 232 -5.31 9.32 17.60
CA SER A 232 -5.05 10.44 16.69
C SER A 232 -6.30 10.86 15.91
N ALA A 233 -7.17 9.92 15.54
CA ALA A 233 -8.44 10.22 14.90
C ALA A 233 -9.35 11.01 15.84
N ILE A 234 -9.51 10.53 17.08
CA ILE A 234 -10.32 11.21 18.11
C ILE A 234 -9.80 12.62 18.39
N ALA A 235 -8.47 12.78 18.53
CA ALA A 235 -7.84 14.09 18.73
C ALA A 235 -8.03 15.05 17.54
N SER A 236 -8.48 14.55 16.40
CA SER A 236 -8.77 15.31 15.17
C SER A 236 -10.27 15.36 14.84
N ASP A 237 -11.13 15.14 15.84
CA ASP A 237 -12.60 15.12 15.71
C ASP A 237 -13.12 14.14 14.64
N ARG A 238 -12.42 13.01 14.44
CA ARG A 238 -12.80 11.96 13.49
C ARG A 238 -13.25 10.71 14.22
N ASN A 239 -14.24 10.01 13.66
CA ASN A 239 -14.68 8.73 14.18
C ASN A 239 -13.66 7.63 13.81
N PRO A 240 -12.99 6.98 14.78
CA PRO A 240 -12.02 5.92 14.50
C PRO A 240 -12.63 4.69 13.81
N ALA A 241 -13.93 4.44 13.96
CA ALA A 241 -14.61 3.34 13.28
C ALA A 241 -14.66 3.49 11.74
N ASN A 242 -14.43 4.69 11.23
CA ASN A 242 -14.37 4.96 9.79
C ASN A 242 -12.98 4.73 9.19
N ILE A 243 -12.00 4.28 9.98
CA ILE A 243 -10.63 4.01 9.53
C ILE A 243 -10.50 2.52 9.22
N ALA A 244 -10.32 2.17 7.96
CA ALA A 244 -10.06 0.82 7.53
C ALA A 244 -8.73 0.29 8.11
N CYS A 245 -8.71 -0.98 8.48
CA CYS A 245 -7.57 -1.63 9.11
C CYS A 245 -7.00 -2.69 8.17
N GLY A 246 -5.86 -2.40 7.57
CA GLY A 246 -5.14 -3.31 6.67
C GLY A 246 -3.72 -3.61 7.14
N ILE A 247 -3.13 -4.67 6.60
CA ILE A 247 -1.70 -4.98 6.78
C ILE A 247 -1.15 -5.67 5.54
N TYR A 248 0.10 -5.35 5.18
CA TYR A 248 0.85 -6.09 4.17
C TYR A 248 1.85 -7.04 4.82
N ILE A 249 1.70 -8.34 4.54
CA ILE A 249 2.57 -9.40 5.07
C ILE A 249 3.54 -9.84 3.98
N ILE A 250 4.75 -9.29 3.99
CA ILE A 250 5.80 -9.65 3.03
C ILE A 250 6.45 -11.00 3.33
N TRP A 251 6.30 -11.53 4.56
CA TRP A 251 6.91 -12.78 5.01
C TRP A 251 5.95 -13.97 4.99
N TYR A 252 4.76 -13.84 4.40
CA TYR A 252 3.80 -14.95 4.29
C TYR A 252 4.46 -16.20 3.73
N ASN A 253 4.35 -17.32 4.46
CA ASN A 253 4.97 -18.57 4.09
C ASN A 253 4.12 -19.79 4.52
N LEU A 254 3.30 -20.28 3.59
CA LEU A 254 2.51 -21.49 3.78
C LEU A 254 3.40 -22.73 3.60
N GLY A 255 3.37 -23.65 4.58
CA GLY A 255 4.12 -24.89 4.57
C GLY A 255 5.47 -24.82 5.31
N GLN A 256 5.97 -23.63 5.64
CA GLN A 256 7.21 -23.45 6.40
C GLN A 256 7.00 -22.55 7.61
N THR A 257 7.39 -23.05 8.77
CA THR A 257 7.34 -22.30 10.02
C THR A 257 8.60 -21.43 10.15
N GLU A 258 8.40 -20.12 10.27
CA GLU A 258 9.44 -19.19 10.69
C GLU A 258 9.29 -18.86 12.18
N HIS A 259 10.41 -18.47 12.82
CA HIS A 259 10.42 -18.07 14.21
C HIS A 259 10.88 -16.62 14.38
N ASP A 260 10.28 -15.93 15.32
CA ASP A 260 10.70 -14.59 15.73
C ASP A 260 12.00 -14.63 16.56
N SER A 261 12.48 -13.46 17.00
CA SER A 261 13.69 -13.35 17.84
C SER A 261 13.56 -13.98 19.24
N LEU A 262 12.33 -14.35 19.64
CA LEU A 262 12.03 -14.99 20.92
C LEU A 262 11.80 -16.51 20.78
N GLY A 263 12.01 -17.05 19.56
CA GLY A 263 11.78 -18.46 19.25
C GLY A 263 10.30 -18.87 19.13
N LYS A 264 9.38 -17.91 19.11
CA LYS A 264 7.95 -18.18 18.87
C LYS A 264 7.67 -18.24 17.37
N ARG A 265 6.67 -19.06 16.99
CA ARG A 265 6.19 -19.09 15.59
C ARG A 265 5.77 -17.69 15.15
N ARG A 266 6.24 -17.27 14.02
CA ARG A 266 5.87 -16.00 13.41
C ARG A 266 4.47 -16.12 12.77
N SER A 267 3.58 -15.17 13.02
CA SER A 267 2.25 -15.16 12.41
C SER A 267 2.34 -15.21 10.88
N PHE A 268 1.35 -15.84 10.25
CA PHE A 268 1.25 -16.05 8.80
C PHE A 268 2.36 -16.94 8.20
N THR A 269 2.95 -17.82 9.02
CA THR A 269 3.89 -18.88 8.59
C THR A 269 3.49 -20.23 9.19
N GLY A 270 3.79 -21.34 8.50
CA GLY A 270 3.49 -22.68 8.97
C GLY A 270 2.39 -23.38 8.19
N SER A 271 1.62 -24.25 8.84
CA SER A 271 0.50 -24.95 8.21
C SER A 271 -0.66 -24.03 7.86
N ALA A 272 -1.57 -24.49 7.00
CA ALA A 272 -2.81 -23.76 6.71
C ALA A 272 -3.60 -23.48 8.01
N GLN A 273 -3.66 -24.43 8.92
CA GLN A 273 -4.35 -24.26 10.19
C GLN A 273 -3.71 -23.20 11.10
N ASP A 274 -2.37 -23.10 11.10
CA ASP A 274 -1.65 -22.05 11.82
C ASP A 274 -2.04 -20.67 11.27
N ILE A 275 -2.06 -20.53 9.94
CA ILE A 275 -2.37 -19.27 9.25
C ILE A 275 -3.83 -18.87 9.45
N LEU A 276 -4.77 -19.82 9.38
CA LEU A 276 -6.19 -19.57 9.68
C LEU A 276 -6.39 -19.12 11.12
N GLY A 277 -5.67 -19.73 12.07
CA GLY A 277 -5.66 -19.28 13.46
C GLY A 277 -5.13 -17.86 13.64
N ASP A 278 -4.07 -17.49 12.91
CA ASP A 278 -3.54 -16.11 12.89
C ASP A 278 -4.57 -15.13 12.31
N ILE A 279 -5.19 -15.46 11.17
CA ILE A 279 -6.25 -14.64 10.56
C ILE A 279 -7.36 -14.36 11.56
N ALA A 280 -7.90 -15.39 12.21
CA ALA A 280 -8.96 -15.24 13.20
C ALA A 280 -8.51 -14.36 14.40
N ALA A 281 -7.25 -14.47 14.83
CA ALA A 281 -6.72 -13.65 15.91
C ALA A 281 -6.60 -12.17 15.50
N TYR A 282 -6.20 -11.88 14.26
CA TYR A 282 -6.13 -10.52 13.75
C TYR A 282 -7.51 -9.92 13.45
N GLU A 283 -8.46 -10.69 12.93
CA GLU A 283 -9.86 -10.25 12.75
C GLU A 283 -10.49 -9.83 14.07
N LYS A 284 -10.26 -10.61 15.12
CA LYS A 284 -10.79 -10.31 16.47
C LYS A 284 -10.33 -8.95 17.02
N ILE A 285 -9.19 -8.45 16.56
CA ILE A 285 -8.68 -7.13 16.96
C ILE A 285 -8.96 -6.04 15.92
N GLY A 286 -9.77 -6.32 14.90
CA GLY A 286 -10.28 -5.36 13.93
C GLY A 286 -9.55 -5.30 12.59
N LEU A 287 -8.64 -6.24 12.28
CA LEU A 287 -8.07 -6.32 10.93
C LEU A 287 -9.16 -6.67 9.92
N GLN A 288 -9.23 -5.93 8.82
CA GLN A 288 -10.21 -6.08 7.75
C GLN A 288 -9.58 -6.55 6.44
N HIS A 289 -8.35 -6.10 6.16
CA HIS A 289 -7.67 -6.31 4.89
C HIS A 289 -6.28 -6.92 5.10
N LEU A 290 -6.08 -8.14 4.61
CA LEU A 290 -4.79 -8.84 4.63
C LEU A 290 -4.23 -8.90 3.21
N VAL A 291 -3.08 -8.26 2.98
CA VAL A 291 -2.39 -8.30 1.69
C VAL A 291 -1.15 -9.18 1.82
N ILE A 292 -0.97 -10.10 0.88
CA ILE A 292 0.20 -10.99 0.81
C ILE A 292 1.03 -10.72 -0.45
N GLY A 293 2.31 -11.05 -0.43
CA GLY A 293 3.17 -10.99 -1.60
C GLY A 293 2.83 -12.09 -2.62
N GLY A 294 2.61 -11.68 -3.87
CA GLY A 294 2.34 -12.57 -4.99
C GLY A 294 3.55 -12.91 -5.85
N GLU A 295 4.70 -12.29 -5.58
CA GLU A 295 5.91 -12.46 -6.39
C GLU A 295 6.50 -13.85 -6.27
N SER A 296 7.04 -14.34 -7.40
CA SER A 296 7.81 -15.57 -7.51
C SER A 296 8.74 -15.50 -8.74
N ASP A 297 9.64 -16.46 -8.90
CA ASP A 297 10.69 -16.46 -9.93
C ASP A 297 10.16 -16.55 -11.36
N ASN A 298 8.94 -17.07 -11.56
CA ASN A 298 8.31 -17.17 -12.87
C ASN A 298 6.78 -17.10 -12.75
N LEU A 299 6.12 -16.91 -13.90
CA LEU A 299 4.66 -16.76 -13.97
C LEU A 299 3.91 -17.94 -13.34
N GLU A 300 4.29 -19.18 -13.66
CA GLU A 300 3.59 -20.36 -13.14
C GLU A 300 3.68 -20.46 -11.61
N ALA A 301 4.85 -20.15 -11.04
CA ALA A 301 5.03 -20.11 -9.59
C ALA A 301 4.19 -19.00 -8.93
N CYS A 302 4.04 -17.81 -9.57
CA CYS A 302 3.12 -16.78 -9.12
C CYS A 302 1.68 -17.28 -9.08
N LEU A 303 1.20 -17.86 -10.18
CA LEU A 303 -0.17 -18.41 -10.30
C LEU A 303 -0.42 -19.54 -9.29
N GLN A 304 0.54 -20.46 -9.15
CA GLN A 304 0.44 -21.55 -8.18
C GLN A 304 0.35 -21.06 -6.75
N ARG A 305 1.14 -20.05 -6.38
CA ARG A 305 1.08 -19.42 -5.05
C ARG A 305 -0.32 -18.84 -4.76
N MET A 306 -0.91 -18.16 -5.73
CA MET A 306 -2.26 -17.60 -5.62
C MET A 306 -3.33 -18.69 -5.48
N ARG A 307 -3.28 -19.72 -6.32
CA ARG A 307 -4.21 -20.85 -6.29
C ARG A 307 -4.14 -21.63 -4.98
N VAL A 308 -2.92 -21.85 -4.46
CA VAL A 308 -2.72 -22.52 -3.17
C VAL A 308 -3.27 -21.67 -2.02
N PHE A 309 -3.01 -20.37 -2.01
CA PHE A 309 -3.57 -19.47 -1.00
C PHE A 309 -5.11 -19.44 -1.05
N ASN A 310 -5.69 -19.36 -2.24
CA ASN A 310 -7.13 -19.41 -2.41
C ASN A 310 -7.69 -20.72 -1.85
N LYS A 311 -7.16 -21.87 -2.30
CA LYS A 311 -7.64 -23.20 -1.93
C LYS A 311 -7.49 -23.50 -0.43
N GLU A 312 -6.34 -23.19 0.14
CA GLU A 312 -5.98 -23.63 1.51
C GLU A 312 -6.38 -22.59 2.58
N ILE A 313 -6.61 -21.34 2.20
CA ILE A 313 -6.91 -20.25 3.13
C ILE A 313 -8.24 -19.57 2.83
N MET A 314 -8.39 -18.92 1.65
CA MET A 314 -9.56 -18.07 1.38
C MET A 314 -10.91 -18.81 1.45
N HIS A 315 -10.93 -20.08 1.12
CA HIS A 315 -12.16 -20.90 1.20
C HIS A 315 -12.64 -21.18 2.65
N TYR A 316 -11.81 -20.90 3.65
CA TYR A 316 -12.11 -21.23 5.06
C TYR A 316 -12.33 -20.00 5.95
N VAL A 317 -12.36 -18.79 5.35
CA VAL A 317 -12.52 -17.50 6.07
C VAL A 317 -13.83 -16.80 5.70
#